data_2643ff17eb6b75bcf0d0debe7edfd7c3
#
_entry.id   2643ff17eb6b75bcf0d0debe7edfd7c3
#
_cell.length_a   1.000
_cell.length_b   1.000
_cell.length_c   1.000
_cell.angle_alpha   90.00
_cell.angle_beta   90.00
_cell.angle_gamma   90.00
#
_symmetry.space_group_name_H-M   'P 1'
#
loop_
_entity.id
_entity.type
_entity.pdbx_description
1 polymer ?
#
loop_
_entity_poly.entity_id
_entity_poly.type
_entity_poly.pdbx_seq_one_letter_code
_entity_poly.pdbx_strand_id
1 'polypeptide(L)'
;MRVSRGPVACAALMLLSTAAALRSEPIRLSRSGAPKLRASAGAAHANATFCSKEEAFAWAKKDHRRLLHVVYRVGDIDRTIKFYTECLGMKLLRKRDIPEEKYTNAFLGYGREDAHFVVELTYNYGVDKYDIGAGFGHFGIATDDVAKTVEIIRAKGGKVTREYGTVKGGKTVTAFIEDPDGYKFEILDRPGTREPLCQVMLRVGDLDRAISFYEKAYGMELLRKQDNPRNKYTVALMGYGPEDRNAVVELTYKYGVAKYDKGNAYGQIAIGTDNVYKTAEVVKLSGGQVVREPGPLPGIGTKITSVLDPDGWKTVFVDNIDFAKELGSHAHH
;
A
#
# COMPACT_ATOMS: atom_id res chain seq x y z
N MET A 1 -15.99 12.96 -43.99
CA MET A 1 -16.54 12.20 -42.84
C MET A 1 -15.52 12.27 -41.70
N ARG A 2 -15.78 13.13 -40.71
CA ARG A 2 -14.94 13.25 -39.50
C ARG A 2 -15.53 12.29 -38.46
N VAL A 3 -14.78 11.26 -38.10
CA VAL A 3 -15.12 10.39 -36.97
C VAL A 3 -14.59 11.04 -35.70
N SER A 4 -15.49 11.55 -34.86
CA SER A 4 -15.17 12.06 -33.54
C SER A 4 -14.82 10.89 -32.64
N ARG A 5 -13.57 10.79 -32.23
CA ARG A 5 -13.14 9.90 -31.12
C ARG A 5 -13.43 10.62 -29.80
N GLY A 6 -14.40 10.10 -29.06
CA GLY A 6 -14.65 10.53 -27.69
C GLY A 6 -13.48 10.19 -26.74
N PRO A 7 -13.27 10.96 -25.68
CA PRO A 7 -12.19 10.68 -24.73
C PRO A 7 -12.50 9.42 -23.93
N VAL A 8 -11.60 8.45 -23.96
CA VAL A 8 -11.63 7.29 -23.07
C VAL A 8 -11.19 7.79 -21.69
N ALA A 9 -12.15 7.91 -20.78
CA ALA A 9 -11.88 8.26 -19.39
C ALA A 9 -11.10 7.11 -18.72
N CYS A 10 -9.81 7.31 -18.50
CA CYS A 10 -8.95 6.40 -17.77
C CYS A 10 -8.95 6.81 -16.29
N ALA A 11 -9.90 6.28 -15.49
CA ALA A 11 -9.94 6.53 -14.07
C ALA A 11 -8.84 5.70 -13.37
N ALA A 12 -7.93 6.37 -12.70
CA ALA A 12 -6.83 5.73 -12.00
C ALA A 12 -7.29 4.96 -10.75
N LEU A 13 -6.45 4.04 -10.29
CA LEU A 13 -6.63 3.19 -9.09
C LEU A 13 -6.57 4.03 -7.80
N MET A 14 -7.32 5.12 -7.73
CA MET A 14 -7.46 5.91 -6.52
C MET A 14 -8.78 5.61 -5.83
N LEU A 15 -8.66 5.03 -4.67
CA LEU A 15 -9.72 4.95 -3.70
C LEU A 15 -9.93 6.33 -3.08
N LEU A 16 -11.06 6.91 -3.38
CA LEU A 16 -11.58 8.12 -2.78
C LEU A 16 -11.28 8.20 -1.27
N SER A 17 -10.38 9.09 -0.90
CA SER A 17 -10.24 9.56 0.47
C SER A 17 -11.38 10.58 0.70
N THR A 18 -12.58 10.10 0.99
CA THR A 18 -13.64 10.95 1.52
C THR A 18 -13.34 11.26 2.98
N ALA A 19 -12.57 12.31 3.24
CA ALA A 19 -12.64 13.04 4.48
C ALA A 19 -13.90 13.92 4.42
N ALA A 20 -15.07 13.34 4.64
CA ALA A 20 -16.28 14.11 4.96
C ALA A 20 -16.12 14.58 6.40
N ALA A 21 -15.84 15.87 6.56
CA ALA A 21 -15.97 16.55 7.85
C ALA A 21 -17.43 16.48 8.30
N LEU A 22 -17.71 15.70 9.34
CA LEU A 22 -19.00 15.70 10.03
C LEU A 22 -19.20 17.04 10.73
N ARG A 23 -19.94 17.95 10.10
CA ARG A 23 -20.66 19.00 10.82
C ARG A 23 -22.02 18.44 11.18
N SER A 24 -22.24 18.29 12.47
CA SER A 24 -23.53 17.94 13.06
C SER A 24 -24.46 19.15 13.04
N GLU A 25 -25.54 19.09 12.25
CA GLU A 25 -26.74 19.88 12.48
C GLU A 25 -27.95 18.95 12.54
N PRO A 26 -28.94 19.21 13.42
CA PRO A 26 -30.07 18.33 13.64
C PRO A 26 -31.15 18.58 12.59
N ILE A 27 -31.48 17.55 11.80
CA ILE A 27 -32.60 17.60 10.85
C ILE A 27 -33.90 17.23 11.53
N ARG A 28 -34.86 18.16 11.51
CA ARG A 28 -36.27 17.94 11.87
C ARG A 28 -36.93 16.96 10.93
N LEU A 29 -37.57 15.94 11.49
CA LEU A 29 -38.44 15.00 10.78
C LEU A 29 -39.72 15.69 10.31
N SER A 30 -39.98 15.69 9.00
CA SER A 30 -41.33 15.83 8.44
C SER A 30 -41.70 14.58 7.65
N ARG A 31 -42.84 13.99 8.03
CA ARG A 31 -43.45 12.83 7.37
C ARG A 31 -44.11 13.25 6.07
N SER A 32 -43.78 12.63 4.94
CA SER A 32 -44.77 12.33 3.87
C SER A 32 -44.16 11.45 2.76
N GLY A 33 -44.84 10.37 2.43
CA GLY A 33 -44.97 9.80 1.10
C GLY A 33 -43.77 9.08 0.47
N ALA A 34 -43.74 7.75 0.60
CA ALA A 34 -42.82 6.90 -0.17
C ALA A 34 -43.42 6.58 -1.56
N PRO A 35 -42.60 6.66 -2.65
CA PRO A 35 -42.83 5.85 -3.83
C PRO A 35 -41.94 4.61 -3.80
N LYS A 36 -42.53 3.44 -3.95
CA LYS A 36 -41.86 2.16 -4.14
C LYS A 36 -41.09 2.18 -5.47
N LEU A 37 -39.77 2.30 -5.43
CA LEU A 37 -38.91 2.00 -6.57
C LEU A 37 -38.68 0.48 -6.62
N ARG A 38 -39.16 -0.15 -7.70
CA ARG A 38 -38.81 -1.52 -8.07
C ARG A 38 -37.29 -1.61 -8.27
N ALA A 39 -36.63 -2.43 -7.47
CA ALA A 39 -35.26 -2.84 -7.71
C ALA A 39 -35.19 -3.67 -9.00
N SER A 40 -34.50 -3.16 -10.01
CA SER A 40 -34.07 -3.95 -11.16
C SER A 40 -33.02 -4.95 -10.71
N ALA A 41 -33.26 -6.22 -11.02
CA ALA A 41 -32.34 -7.31 -10.74
C ALA A 41 -30.99 -7.08 -11.43
N GLY A 42 -30.00 -6.60 -10.66
CA GLY A 42 -28.60 -6.61 -11.04
C GLY A 42 -28.09 -8.04 -11.07
N ALA A 43 -27.25 -8.35 -12.03
CA ALA A 43 -26.64 -9.64 -12.29
C ALA A 43 -26.19 -10.34 -11.00
N ALA A 44 -26.62 -11.58 -10.83
CA ALA A 44 -26.21 -12.45 -9.72
C ALA A 44 -24.70 -12.62 -9.77
N HIS A 45 -23.98 -11.91 -8.91
CA HIS A 45 -22.60 -12.22 -8.60
C HIS A 45 -22.61 -13.56 -7.86
N ALA A 46 -21.92 -14.55 -8.41
CA ALA A 46 -21.71 -15.82 -7.74
C ALA A 46 -21.06 -15.54 -6.38
N ASN A 47 -21.85 -15.54 -5.31
CA ASN A 47 -21.36 -15.41 -3.95
C ASN A 47 -20.45 -16.62 -3.70
N ALA A 48 -19.15 -16.38 -3.59
CA ALA A 48 -18.19 -17.38 -3.22
C ALA A 48 -18.31 -17.62 -1.70
N THR A 49 -19.29 -18.42 -1.31
CA THR A 49 -19.50 -18.77 0.08
C THR A 49 -18.58 -19.93 0.43
N PHE A 50 -17.67 -19.70 1.40
CA PHE A 50 -16.89 -20.77 2.00
C PHE A 50 -17.77 -21.57 2.95
N CYS A 51 -17.59 -22.90 2.98
CA CYS A 51 -18.32 -23.78 3.89
C CYS A 51 -17.84 -23.64 5.35
N SER A 52 -16.58 -23.22 5.56
CA SER A 52 -16.00 -22.99 6.88
C SER A 52 -14.92 -21.91 6.88
N LYS A 53 -14.55 -21.43 8.09
CA LYS A 53 -13.42 -20.48 8.24
C LYS A 53 -12.10 -21.12 7.83
N GLU A 54 -11.92 -22.39 8.12
CA GLU A 54 -10.71 -23.16 7.80
C GLU A 54 -10.52 -23.23 6.27
N GLU A 55 -11.61 -23.49 5.53
CA GLU A 55 -11.59 -23.46 4.07
C GLU A 55 -11.22 -22.06 3.54
N ALA A 56 -11.81 -21.01 4.10
CA ALA A 56 -11.53 -19.62 3.73
C ALA A 56 -10.04 -19.27 3.95
N PHE A 57 -9.48 -19.63 5.10
CA PHE A 57 -8.08 -19.37 5.41
C PHE A 57 -7.12 -20.23 4.57
N ALA A 58 -7.49 -21.49 4.29
CA ALA A 58 -6.73 -22.34 3.39
C ALA A 58 -6.73 -21.82 1.95
N TRP A 59 -7.84 -21.25 1.51
CA TRP A 59 -7.91 -20.58 0.20
C TRP A 59 -6.99 -19.36 0.16
N ALA A 60 -7.00 -18.49 1.17
CA ALA A 60 -6.16 -17.29 1.22
C ALA A 60 -4.67 -17.60 1.11
N LYS A 61 -4.22 -18.75 1.68
CA LYS A 61 -2.83 -19.23 1.58
C LYS A 61 -2.46 -19.77 0.20
N LYS A 62 -3.44 -20.22 -0.59
CA LYS A 62 -3.23 -20.78 -1.94
C LYS A 62 -3.46 -19.76 -3.06
N ASP A 63 -4.08 -18.62 -2.74
CA ASP A 63 -4.35 -17.53 -3.65
C ASP A 63 -3.01 -16.93 -4.13
N HIS A 64 -2.87 -16.66 -5.42
CA HIS A 64 -1.63 -16.13 -6.01
C HIS A 64 -1.43 -14.66 -5.65
N ARG A 65 -1.04 -14.40 -4.42
CA ARG A 65 -0.85 -13.08 -3.87
C ARG A 65 0.58 -12.60 -3.95
N ARG A 66 0.73 -11.31 -4.21
CA ARG A 66 1.99 -10.59 -4.09
C ARG A 66 1.74 -9.13 -3.71
N LEU A 67 2.70 -8.47 -3.12
CA LEU A 67 2.69 -7.02 -2.95
C LEU A 67 2.86 -6.37 -4.32
N LEU A 68 1.93 -5.47 -4.70
CA LEU A 68 1.95 -4.76 -5.98
C LEU A 68 2.61 -3.40 -5.85
N HIS A 69 2.06 -2.55 -5.01
CA HIS A 69 2.58 -1.22 -4.76
C HIS A 69 2.17 -0.70 -3.38
N VAL A 70 2.88 0.32 -2.92
CA VAL A 70 2.52 1.12 -1.76
C VAL A 70 2.18 2.52 -2.21
N VAL A 71 1.07 3.06 -1.71
CA VAL A 71 0.54 4.39 -2.07
C VAL A 71 0.76 5.36 -0.92
N TYR A 72 1.33 6.52 -1.22
CA TYR A 72 1.42 7.63 -0.29
C TYR A 72 1.42 9.00 -0.98
N ARG A 73 1.09 10.03 -0.23
CA ARG A 73 0.85 11.38 -0.73
C ARG A 73 2.09 12.22 -0.59
N VAL A 74 2.32 13.07 -1.59
CA VAL A 74 3.46 14.00 -1.66
C VAL A 74 2.97 15.41 -1.98
N GLY A 75 3.68 16.40 -1.46
CA GLY A 75 3.33 17.81 -1.66
C GLY A 75 3.80 18.37 -3.01
N ASP A 76 4.77 17.72 -3.65
CA ASP A 76 5.29 18.08 -4.97
C ASP A 76 5.78 16.81 -5.67
N ILE A 77 5.05 16.38 -6.69
CA ILE A 77 5.32 15.11 -7.36
C ILE A 77 6.60 15.13 -8.17
N ASP A 78 6.94 16.25 -8.83
CA ASP A 78 8.12 16.36 -9.69
C ASP A 78 9.41 16.41 -8.85
N ARG A 79 9.38 17.13 -7.72
CA ARG A 79 10.45 17.14 -6.73
C ARG A 79 10.71 15.74 -6.19
N THR A 80 9.66 15.01 -5.84
CA THR A 80 9.78 13.66 -5.27
C THR A 80 10.22 12.64 -6.31
N ILE A 81 9.70 12.69 -7.55
CA ILE A 81 10.18 11.88 -8.68
C ILE A 81 11.69 12.10 -8.89
N LYS A 82 12.12 13.35 -8.93
CA LYS A 82 13.54 13.70 -9.10
C LYS A 82 14.40 13.09 -8.00
N PHE A 83 13.99 13.21 -6.75
CA PHE A 83 14.71 12.62 -5.62
C PHE A 83 14.81 11.08 -5.75
N TYR A 84 13.70 10.40 -6.07
CA TYR A 84 13.68 8.94 -6.15
C TYR A 84 14.49 8.40 -7.33
N THR A 85 14.48 9.11 -8.45
CA THR A 85 15.27 8.70 -9.62
C THR A 85 16.76 9.01 -9.45
N GLU A 86 17.11 10.17 -8.92
CA GLU A 86 18.49 10.61 -8.82
C GLU A 86 19.23 10.10 -7.58
N CYS A 87 18.53 10.00 -6.42
CA CYS A 87 19.15 9.61 -5.16
C CYS A 87 18.97 8.13 -4.86
N LEU A 88 17.78 7.56 -5.14
CA LEU A 88 17.48 6.16 -4.83
C LEU A 88 17.67 5.23 -6.04
N GLY A 89 17.89 5.77 -7.24
CA GLY A 89 18.09 4.98 -8.46
C GLY A 89 16.84 4.28 -8.99
N MET A 90 15.66 4.70 -8.55
CA MET A 90 14.39 4.18 -9.08
C MET A 90 14.15 4.68 -10.51
N LYS A 91 13.32 3.97 -11.27
CA LYS A 91 12.85 4.39 -12.58
C LYS A 91 11.43 4.88 -12.47
N LEU A 92 11.10 5.99 -13.15
CA LEU A 92 9.72 6.38 -13.38
C LEU A 92 9.12 5.42 -14.40
N LEU A 93 8.11 4.66 -13.98
CA LEU A 93 7.47 3.62 -14.79
C LEU A 93 6.28 4.19 -15.56
N ARG A 94 5.46 4.99 -14.89
CA ARG A 94 4.33 5.73 -15.49
C ARG A 94 3.96 6.93 -14.63
N LYS A 95 3.40 7.96 -15.27
CA LYS A 95 2.84 9.14 -14.62
C LYS A 95 1.49 9.44 -15.28
N ARG A 96 0.47 9.73 -14.48
CA ARG A 96 -0.87 10.05 -14.96
C ARG A 96 -1.37 11.30 -14.29
N ASP A 97 -1.90 12.20 -15.08
CA ASP A 97 -2.62 13.37 -14.63
C ASP A 97 -4.11 13.13 -14.78
N ILE A 98 -4.88 13.33 -13.71
CA ILE A 98 -6.33 13.11 -13.66
C ILE A 98 -7.01 14.41 -13.18
N PRO A 99 -7.11 15.42 -14.08
CA PRO A 99 -7.59 16.74 -13.73
C PRO A 99 -9.03 16.77 -13.22
N GLU A 100 -9.87 15.83 -13.70
CA GLU A 100 -11.26 15.71 -13.30
C GLU A 100 -11.42 15.38 -11.81
N GLU A 101 -10.44 14.63 -11.27
CA GLU A 101 -10.39 14.24 -9.86
C GLU A 101 -9.36 15.07 -9.06
N LYS A 102 -8.68 16.02 -9.72
CA LYS A 102 -7.70 16.95 -9.14
C LYS A 102 -6.51 16.27 -8.46
N TYR A 103 -5.94 15.26 -9.11
CA TYR A 103 -4.69 14.65 -8.66
C TYR A 103 -3.83 14.16 -9.82
N THR A 104 -2.55 13.97 -9.52
CA THR A 104 -1.57 13.29 -10.37
C THR A 104 -1.00 12.10 -9.59
N ASN A 105 -0.80 10.96 -10.23
CA ASN A 105 -0.03 9.88 -9.66
C ASN A 105 1.18 9.50 -10.51
N ALA A 106 2.20 8.91 -9.86
CA ALA A 106 3.40 8.41 -10.51
C ALA A 106 3.83 7.09 -9.86
N PHE A 107 4.21 6.12 -10.69
CA PHE A 107 4.71 4.83 -10.27
C PHE A 107 6.21 4.77 -10.47
N LEU A 108 6.94 4.44 -9.41
CA LEU A 108 8.40 4.34 -9.44
C LEU A 108 8.86 3.03 -8.81
N GLY A 109 9.94 2.46 -9.34
CA GLY A 109 10.48 1.22 -8.82
C GLY A 109 11.78 0.82 -9.51
N TYR A 110 12.27 -0.36 -9.16
CA TYR A 110 13.50 -0.91 -9.70
C TYR A 110 13.29 -1.85 -10.89
N GLY A 111 12.04 -2.21 -11.15
CA GLY A 111 11.63 -3.05 -12.26
C GLY A 111 10.17 -2.84 -12.63
N ARG A 112 9.68 -3.66 -13.56
CA ARG A 112 8.30 -3.57 -14.09
C ARG A 112 7.28 -3.89 -13.00
N GLU A 113 6.13 -3.22 -13.02
CA GLU A 113 5.05 -3.36 -12.03
C GLU A 113 4.43 -4.77 -11.99
N ASP A 114 4.52 -5.52 -13.08
CA ASP A 114 4.04 -6.92 -13.15
C ASP A 114 4.93 -7.92 -12.39
N ALA A 115 6.17 -7.53 -12.07
CA ALA A 115 7.15 -8.40 -11.44
C ALA A 115 7.75 -7.86 -10.13
N HIS A 116 7.69 -6.55 -9.92
CA HIS A 116 8.33 -5.88 -8.78
C HIS A 116 7.32 -5.13 -7.93
N PHE A 117 7.66 -4.95 -6.65
CA PHE A 117 6.97 -4.03 -5.75
C PHE A 117 7.40 -2.60 -6.08
N VAL A 118 6.44 -1.69 -6.19
CA VAL A 118 6.70 -0.31 -6.62
C VAL A 118 6.05 0.70 -5.67
N VAL A 119 6.46 1.95 -5.81
CA VAL A 119 5.84 3.08 -5.12
C VAL A 119 4.82 3.72 -6.05
N GLU A 120 3.64 4.03 -5.54
CA GLU A 120 2.68 4.94 -6.15
C GLU A 120 2.66 6.26 -5.36
N LEU A 121 3.19 7.31 -5.93
CA LEU A 121 3.10 8.67 -5.40
C LEU A 121 1.79 9.29 -5.84
N THR A 122 1.12 9.99 -4.92
CA THR A 122 -0.09 10.75 -5.20
C THR A 122 0.10 12.21 -4.81
N TYR A 123 -0.10 13.10 -5.75
CA TYR A 123 -0.18 14.55 -5.53
C TYR A 123 -1.62 15.02 -5.72
N ASN A 124 -2.27 15.51 -4.67
CA ASN A 124 -3.57 16.17 -4.78
C ASN A 124 -3.36 17.64 -5.04
N TYR A 125 -4.04 18.20 -6.03
CA TYR A 125 -3.85 19.57 -6.46
C TYR A 125 -4.05 20.58 -5.32
N GLY A 126 -3.07 21.47 -5.14
CA GLY A 126 -3.10 22.50 -4.12
C GLY A 126 -2.79 22.02 -2.70
N VAL A 127 -2.37 20.78 -2.51
CA VAL A 127 -1.94 20.26 -1.21
C VAL A 127 -0.43 20.06 -1.22
N ASP A 128 0.29 20.90 -0.51
CA ASP A 128 1.75 20.95 -0.47
C ASP A 128 2.37 20.19 0.70
N LYS A 129 1.56 19.73 1.66
CA LYS A 129 2.05 19.02 2.85
C LYS A 129 1.00 18.04 3.42
N TYR A 130 1.51 16.93 3.93
CA TYR A 130 0.72 15.90 4.60
C TYR A 130 1.31 15.56 5.97
N ASP A 131 0.44 15.11 6.89
CA ASP A 131 0.85 14.57 8.17
C ASP A 131 1.14 13.08 8.04
N ILE A 132 2.38 12.67 8.29
CA ILE A 132 2.80 11.27 8.25
C ILE A 132 2.30 10.50 9.48
N GLY A 133 1.99 11.20 10.56
CA GLY A 133 1.60 10.59 11.82
C GLY A 133 2.74 9.85 12.51
N ALA A 134 2.37 9.07 13.51
CA ALA A 134 3.31 8.25 14.29
C ALA A 134 3.23 6.75 13.97
N GLY A 135 2.22 6.35 13.20
CA GLY A 135 1.95 4.94 12.89
C GLY A 135 2.80 4.40 11.74
N PHE A 136 2.97 5.16 10.65
CA PHE A 136 3.90 4.80 9.59
C PHE A 136 5.34 4.89 10.09
N GLY A 137 6.18 3.93 9.69
CA GLY A 137 7.57 3.88 10.10
C GLY A 137 8.55 4.35 9.04
N HIS A 138 8.81 3.47 8.08
CA HIS A 138 9.76 3.73 7.00
C HIS A 138 9.53 2.75 5.83
N PHE A 139 10.20 3.04 4.71
CA PHE A 139 10.43 2.09 3.62
C PHE A 139 11.83 1.51 3.74
N GLY A 140 12.01 0.26 3.35
CA GLY A 140 13.33 -0.37 3.25
C GLY A 140 13.82 -0.39 1.81
N ILE A 141 15.06 0.09 1.60
CA ILE A 141 15.77 0.00 0.32
C ILE A 141 17.02 -0.84 0.53
N ALA A 142 17.06 -1.99 -0.13
CA ALA A 142 18.24 -2.84 -0.16
C ALA A 142 19.26 -2.32 -1.20
N THR A 143 20.52 -2.35 -0.84
CA THR A 143 21.65 -1.93 -1.70
C THR A 143 22.84 -2.84 -1.51
N ASP A 144 23.72 -2.87 -2.50
CA ASP A 144 24.99 -3.60 -2.43
C ASP A 144 26.05 -2.86 -1.59
N ASP A 145 25.89 -1.55 -1.37
CA ASP A 145 26.83 -0.70 -0.62
C ASP A 145 26.09 0.48 0.00
N VAL A 146 25.80 0.37 1.29
CA VAL A 146 25.10 1.41 2.07
C VAL A 146 25.92 2.70 2.14
N ALA A 147 27.25 2.61 2.34
CA ALA A 147 28.10 3.78 2.46
C ALA A 147 28.10 4.60 1.17
N LYS A 148 28.32 3.94 0.04
CA LYS A 148 28.27 4.58 -1.29
C LYS A 148 26.90 5.18 -1.58
N THR A 149 25.82 4.48 -1.25
CA THR A 149 24.44 4.97 -1.44
C THR A 149 24.19 6.23 -0.62
N VAL A 150 24.62 6.26 0.65
CA VAL A 150 24.50 7.43 1.51
C VAL A 150 25.28 8.63 0.97
N GLU A 151 26.51 8.41 0.47
CA GLU A 151 27.32 9.48 -0.15
C GLU A 151 26.66 10.06 -1.41
N ILE A 152 26.08 9.21 -2.25
CA ILE A 152 25.31 9.68 -3.44
C ILE A 152 24.12 10.54 -3.01
N ILE A 153 23.34 10.07 -2.02
CA ILE A 153 22.18 10.79 -1.49
C ILE A 153 22.63 12.17 -0.93
N ARG A 154 23.70 12.20 -0.15
CA ARG A 154 24.27 13.44 0.43
C ARG A 154 24.74 14.40 -0.66
N ALA A 155 25.48 13.91 -1.66
CA ALA A 155 25.99 14.71 -2.77
C ALA A 155 24.85 15.37 -3.60
N LYS A 156 23.68 14.75 -3.62
CA LYS A 156 22.48 15.27 -4.30
C LYS A 156 21.54 16.07 -3.38
N GLY A 157 21.99 16.41 -2.18
CA GLY A 157 21.24 17.23 -1.22
C GLY A 157 20.16 16.46 -0.43
N GLY A 158 20.17 15.14 -0.44
CA GLY A 158 19.29 14.32 0.38
C GLY A 158 19.65 14.39 1.86
N LYS A 159 18.64 14.26 2.73
CA LYS A 159 18.79 14.36 4.19
C LYS A 159 19.12 12.99 4.80
N VAL A 160 20.33 12.84 5.33
CA VAL A 160 20.74 11.67 6.13
C VAL A 160 20.36 11.93 7.59
N THR A 161 19.48 11.08 8.16
CA THR A 161 18.99 11.22 9.55
C THR A 161 19.69 10.28 10.52
N ARG A 162 20.28 9.20 10.02
CA ARG A 162 21.17 8.31 10.74
C ARG A 162 22.28 7.82 9.82
N GLU A 163 23.52 8.07 10.20
CA GLU A 163 24.69 7.59 9.48
C GLU A 163 24.72 6.06 9.40
N TYR A 164 25.37 5.54 8.36
CA TYR A 164 25.53 4.10 8.21
C TYR A 164 26.35 3.49 9.35
N GLY A 165 25.93 2.31 9.73
CA GLY A 165 26.59 1.55 10.80
C GLY A 165 25.84 0.26 11.08
N THR A 166 26.46 -0.64 11.81
CA THR A 166 25.84 -1.89 12.21
C THR A 166 24.70 -1.65 13.20
N VAL A 167 23.60 -2.36 13.01
CA VAL A 167 22.54 -2.40 14.01
C VAL A 167 23.10 -3.02 15.29
N LYS A 168 22.86 -2.39 16.45
CA LYS A 168 23.32 -2.93 17.75
C LYS A 168 22.82 -4.36 17.94
N GLY A 169 23.75 -5.30 18.06
CA GLY A 169 23.44 -6.73 18.21
C GLY A 169 23.25 -7.50 16.90
N GLY A 170 23.42 -6.84 15.74
CA GLY A 170 23.37 -7.44 14.41
C GLY A 170 24.64 -7.22 13.60
N LYS A 171 24.70 -7.86 12.43
CA LYS A 171 25.82 -7.68 11.47
C LYS A 171 25.43 -6.78 10.29
N THR A 172 24.15 -6.52 10.10
CA THR A 172 23.64 -5.75 8.95
C THR A 172 23.99 -4.27 9.11
N VAL A 173 24.60 -3.69 8.10
CA VAL A 173 24.83 -2.25 8.01
C VAL A 173 23.57 -1.58 7.51
N THR A 174 23.14 -0.53 8.19
CA THR A 174 21.97 0.27 7.76
C THR A 174 22.21 1.76 7.96
N ALA A 175 21.49 2.58 7.20
CA ALA A 175 21.42 4.03 7.38
C ALA A 175 19.96 4.47 7.32
N PHE A 176 19.66 5.69 7.77
CA PHE A 176 18.34 6.28 7.56
C PHE A 176 18.46 7.62 6.85
N ILE A 177 17.57 7.82 5.90
CA ILE A 177 17.42 9.08 5.17
C ILE A 177 15.96 9.55 5.23
N GLU A 178 15.73 10.79 4.89
CA GLU A 178 14.39 11.34 4.65
C GLU A 178 14.30 11.85 3.21
N ASP A 179 13.15 11.62 2.59
CA ASP A 179 12.80 12.22 1.32
C ASP A 179 12.32 13.69 1.48
N PRO A 180 12.05 14.42 0.39
CA PRO A 180 11.61 15.82 0.46
C PRO A 180 10.28 16.06 1.20
N ASP A 181 9.43 15.04 1.35
CA ASP A 181 8.16 15.11 2.05
C ASP A 181 8.25 14.63 3.51
N GLY A 182 9.43 14.13 3.93
CA GLY A 182 9.73 13.67 5.29
C GLY A 182 9.51 12.17 5.51
N TYR A 183 9.24 11.39 4.46
CA TYR A 183 9.19 9.94 4.59
C TYR A 183 10.58 9.36 4.83
N LYS A 184 10.65 8.46 5.80
CA LYS A 184 11.90 7.79 6.18
C LYS A 184 12.16 6.58 5.30
N PHE A 185 13.41 6.41 4.92
CA PHE A 185 13.92 5.22 4.24
C PHE A 185 15.05 4.62 5.05
N GLU A 186 14.96 3.33 5.34
CA GLU A 186 16.08 2.54 5.83
C GLU A 186 16.85 1.99 4.63
N ILE A 187 18.10 2.36 4.51
CA ILE A 187 19.02 1.82 3.50
C ILE A 187 19.71 0.61 4.12
N LEU A 188 19.56 -0.56 3.52
CA LEU A 188 19.95 -1.86 4.07
C LEU A 188 21.05 -2.49 3.22
N ASP A 189 22.11 -2.97 3.86
CA ASP A 189 23.12 -3.80 3.21
C ASP A 189 22.53 -5.20 2.94
N ARG A 190 22.16 -5.42 1.68
CA ARG A 190 21.57 -6.66 1.19
C ARG A 190 21.96 -6.86 -0.27
N PRO A 191 23.22 -7.24 -0.54
CA PRO A 191 23.73 -7.35 -1.91
C PRO A 191 23.01 -8.43 -2.70
N GLY A 192 22.87 -8.16 -4.00
CA GLY A 192 22.27 -9.09 -4.97
C GLY A 192 20.77 -9.35 -4.76
N THR A 193 20.07 -8.53 -3.97
CA THR A 193 18.62 -8.68 -3.82
C THR A 193 17.88 -8.41 -5.13
N ARG A 194 16.86 -9.22 -5.41
CA ARG A 194 16.02 -9.06 -6.61
C ARG A 194 14.96 -7.97 -6.44
N GLU A 195 14.64 -7.61 -5.19
CA GLU A 195 13.63 -6.65 -4.83
C GLU A 195 14.23 -5.53 -3.96
N PRO A 196 14.83 -4.48 -4.57
CA PRO A 196 15.47 -3.41 -3.81
C PRO A 196 14.50 -2.60 -2.94
N LEU A 197 13.27 -2.30 -3.39
CA LEU A 197 12.22 -1.79 -2.52
C LEU A 197 11.66 -2.96 -1.70
N CYS A 198 12.33 -3.28 -0.61
CA CYS A 198 12.17 -4.58 0.04
C CYS A 198 11.22 -4.57 1.25
N GLN A 199 10.83 -3.40 1.78
CA GLN A 199 10.14 -3.36 3.05
C GLN A 199 9.26 -2.12 3.23
N VAL A 200 8.10 -2.33 3.85
CA VAL A 200 7.23 -1.25 4.37
C VAL A 200 6.97 -1.51 5.85
N MET A 201 7.34 -0.58 6.71
CA MET A 201 7.17 -0.71 8.16
C MET A 201 5.92 0.01 8.66
N LEU A 202 5.04 -0.73 9.32
CA LEU A 202 3.84 -0.24 9.98
C LEU A 202 3.86 -0.58 11.47
N ARG A 203 3.43 0.37 12.31
CA ARG A 203 3.27 0.12 13.75
C ARG A 203 1.91 -0.43 14.07
N VAL A 204 1.87 -1.42 14.94
CA VAL A 204 0.65 -2.11 15.40
C VAL A 204 0.55 -2.06 16.91
N GLY A 205 -0.68 -2.02 17.42
CA GLY A 205 -0.94 -1.96 18.86
C GLY A 205 -0.90 -3.32 19.54
N ASP A 206 -0.99 -4.41 18.77
CA ASP A 206 -0.94 -5.78 19.25
C ASP A 206 -0.33 -6.65 18.14
N LEU A 207 0.91 -7.13 18.37
CA LEU A 207 1.66 -7.83 17.34
C LEU A 207 1.10 -9.22 17.04
N ASP A 208 0.68 -9.98 18.05
CA ASP A 208 0.20 -11.35 17.85
C ASP A 208 -1.16 -11.34 17.14
N ARG A 209 -2.03 -10.37 17.47
CA ARG A 209 -3.28 -10.12 16.75
C ARG A 209 -3.00 -9.74 15.29
N ALA A 210 -2.05 -8.85 15.03
CA ALA A 210 -1.68 -8.43 13.69
C ALA A 210 -1.11 -9.60 12.88
N ILE A 211 -0.14 -10.37 13.41
CA ILE A 211 0.40 -11.57 12.78
C ILE A 211 -0.73 -12.54 12.39
N SER A 212 -1.58 -12.90 13.36
CA SER A 212 -2.70 -13.82 13.11
C SER A 212 -3.66 -13.33 12.02
N PHE A 213 -3.90 -12.01 11.97
CA PHE A 213 -4.74 -11.40 10.93
C PHE A 213 -4.07 -11.48 9.55
N TYR A 214 -2.79 -11.10 9.44
CA TYR A 214 -2.06 -11.13 8.17
C TYR A 214 -1.90 -12.57 7.64
N GLU A 215 -1.72 -13.55 8.51
CA GLU A 215 -1.70 -14.97 8.12
C GLU A 215 -3.06 -15.46 7.61
N LYS A 216 -4.14 -15.16 8.32
CA LYS A 216 -5.49 -15.67 8.00
C LYS A 216 -6.15 -14.90 6.87
N ALA A 217 -6.14 -13.56 6.95
CA ALA A 217 -6.84 -12.71 6.01
C ALA A 217 -6.03 -12.47 4.72
N TYR A 218 -4.72 -12.25 4.86
CA TYR A 218 -3.86 -11.90 3.74
C TYR A 218 -3.05 -13.10 3.22
N GLY A 219 -3.13 -14.27 3.87
CA GLY A 219 -2.39 -15.47 3.46
C GLY A 219 -0.88 -15.31 3.51
N MET A 220 -0.37 -14.29 4.21
CA MET A 220 1.07 -14.09 4.39
C MET A 220 1.66 -15.12 5.34
N GLU A 221 2.97 -15.31 5.26
CA GLU A 221 3.74 -16.11 6.20
C GLU A 221 4.50 -15.19 7.16
N LEU A 222 4.60 -15.61 8.43
CA LEU A 222 5.53 -15.01 9.38
C LEU A 222 6.94 -15.51 9.04
N LEU A 223 7.73 -14.64 8.40
CA LEU A 223 9.09 -14.99 7.96
C LEU A 223 10.10 -14.87 9.08
N ARG A 224 9.94 -13.88 9.95
CA ARG A 224 10.83 -13.64 11.08
C ARG A 224 10.12 -12.85 12.17
N LYS A 225 10.37 -13.20 13.44
CA LYS A 225 9.99 -12.41 14.62
C LYS A 225 11.23 -12.15 15.46
N GLN A 226 11.45 -10.91 15.85
CA GLN A 226 12.62 -10.51 16.61
C GLN A 226 12.26 -9.54 17.72
N ASP A 227 12.59 -9.93 18.96
CA ASP A 227 12.43 -9.08 20.13
C ASP A 227 13.65 -8.17 20.30
N ASN A 228 13.38 -6.92 20.65
CA ASN A 228 14.38 -5.94 21.02
C ASN A 228 14.02 -5.32 22.40
N PRO A 229 14.17 -6.07 23.50
CA PRO A 229 13.72 -5.64 24.82
C PRO A 229 14.46 -4.41 25.32
N ARG A 230 15.72 -4.22 24.89
CA ARG A 230 16.52 -3.04 25.23
C ARG A 230 15.90 -1.74 24.72
N ASN A 231 15.36 -1.76 23.50
CA ASN A 231 14.68 -0.62 22.88
C ASN A 231 13.15 -0.70 22.98
N LYS A 232 12.64 -1.70 23.73
CA LYS A 232 11.23 -1.90 24.05
C LYS A 232 10.33 -2.02 22.80
N TYR A 233 10.72 -2.85 21.84
CA TYR A 233 9.87 -3.20 20.69
C TYR A 233 10.12 -4.63 20.22
N THR A 234 9.14 -5.19 19.52
CA THR A 234 9.24 -6.44 18.77
C THR A 234 8.86 -6.19 17.32
N VAL A 235 9.55 -6.84 16.42
CA VAL A 235 9.33 -6.77 14.96
C VAL A 235 8.89 -8.13 14.45
N ALA A 236 7.93 -8.15 13.52
CA ALA A 236 7.56 -9.32 12.73
C ALA A 236 7.61 -8.96 11.23
N LEU A 237 8.27 -9.77 10.43
CA LEU A 237 8.25 -9.66 8.98
C LEU A 237 7.22 -10.62 8.40
N MET A 238 6.27 -10.06 7.65
CA MET A 238 5.19 -10.78 6.98
C MET A 238 5.36 -10.68 5.47
N GLY A 239 5.18 -11.78 4.74
CA GLY A 239 5.37 -11.76 3.29
C GLY A 239 4.86 -13.00 2.57
N TYR A 240 5.09 -13.03 1.25
CA TYR A 240 4.68 -14.10 0.34
C TYR A 240 5.88 -14.93 -0.16
N GLY A 241 6.95 -14.96 0.58
CA GLY A 241 8.16 -15.70 0.28
C GLY A 241 9.39 -15.09 0.95
N PRO A 242 10.57 -15.66 0.73
CA PRO A 242 11.81 -15.25 1.40
C PRO A 242 12.10 -13.75 1.25
N GLU A 243 12.52 -13.10 2.34
CA GLU A 243 12.77 -11.65 2.40
C GLU A 243 13.96 -11.15 1.54
N ASP A 244 14.80 -12.07 1.08
CA ASP A 244 15.90 -11.79 0.14
C ASP A 244 15.45 -11.67 -1.33
N ARG A 245 14.21 -12.06 -1.62
CA ARG A 245 13.66 -12.10 -2.99
C ARG A 245 12.33 -11.38 -3.15
N ASN A 246 11.67 -11.04 -2.06
CA ASN A 246 10.34 -10.45 -2.06
C ASN A 246 10.30 -9.24 -1.12
N ALA A 247 9.47 -8.27 -1.46
CA ALA A 247 9.11 -7.23 -0.52
C ALA A 247 8.27 -7.81 0.63
N VAL A 248 8.44 -7.22 1.82
CA VAL A 248 7.77 -7.66 3.04
C VAL A 248 7.09 -6.50 3.76
N VAL A 249 6.10 -6.81 4.58
CA VAL A 249 5.52 -5.87 5.54
C VAL A 249 6.19 -6.11 6.90
N GLU A 250 6.84 -5.08 7.42
CA GLU A 250 7.37 -5.08 8.77
C GLU A 250 6.30 -4.56 9.74
N LEU A 251 5.84 -5.41 10.62
CA LEU A 251 4.95 -5.05 11.72
C LEU A 251 5.79 -4.80 12.97
N THR A 252 5.74 -3.57 13.50
CA THR A 252 6.49 -3.21 14.72
C THR A 252 5.53 -2.87 15.86
N TYR A 253 5.68 -3.58 16.97
CA TYR A 253 5.00 -3.31 18.22
C TYR A 253 5.96 -2.65 19.21
N LYS A 254 5.66 -1.42 19.62
CA LYS A 254 6.36 -0.74 20.71
C LYS A 254 5.66 -1.06 22.03
N TYR A 255 6.41 -1.55 22.99
CA TYR A 255 5.87 -2.02 24.27
C TYR A 255 5.03 -0.94 24.96
N GLY A 256 3.80 -1.30 25.34
CA GLY A 256 2.87 -0.42 26.02
C GLY A 256 2.11 0.58 25.12
N VAL A 257 2.32 0.56 23.81
CA VAL A 257 1.63 1.46 22.87
C VAL A 257 0.56 0.67 22.11
N ALA A 258 -0.71 0.91 22.41
CA ALA A 258 -1.85 0.21 21.82
C ALA A 258 -2.44 0.90 20.57
N LYS A 259 -2.15 2.18 20.34
CA LYS A 259 -2.70 2.95 19.22
C LYS A 259 -1.67 3.96 18.70
N TYR A 260 -1.73 4.24 17.41
CA TYR A 260 -0.89 5.22 16.74
C TYR A 260 -1.76 6.16 15.91
N ASP A 261 -1.36 7.43 15.89
CA ASP A 261 -1.84 8.37 14.90
C ASP A 261 -1.26 7.99 13.53
N LYS A 262 -2.11 7.85 12.52
CA LYS A 262 -1.73 7.47 11.17
C LYS A 262 -1.49 8.65 10.25
N GLY A 263 -1.88 9.84 10.69
CA GLY A 263 -1.85 11.01 9.83
C GLY A 263 -2.75 10.85 8.58
N ASN A 264 -2.36 11.52 7.52
CA ASN A 264 -3.07 11.47 6.23
C ASN A 264 -2.13 11.29 5.02
N ALA A 265 -0.85 11.05 5.28
CA ALA A 265 0.17 10.92 4.24
C ALA A 265 0.21 9.51 3.62
N TYR A 266 0.29 8.47 4.45
CA TYR A 266 0.23 7.09 3.99
C TYR A 266 -1.16 6.75 3.45
N GLY A 267 -1.24 6.15 2.27
CA GLY A 267 -2.48 5.72 1.63
C GLY A 267 -2.85 4.29 1.94
N GLN A 268 -2.11 3.35 1.37
CA GLN A 268 -2.41 1.92 1.43
C GLN A 268 -1.27 1.07 0.85
N ILE A 269 -1.30 -0.24 1.13
CA ILE A 269 -0.60 -1.26 0.35
C ILE A 269 -1.62 -1.90 -0.61
N ALA A 270 -1.20 -2.17 -1.86
CA ALA A 270 -1.95 -2.95 -2.81
C ALA A 270 -1.39 -4.37 -2.90
N ILE A 271 -2.29 -5.36 -2.92
CA ILE A 271 -1.98 -6.78 -2.98
C ILE A 271 -2.79 -7.40 -4.12
N GLY A 272 -2.12 -8.18 -4.99
CA GLY A 272 -2.79 -8.97 -6.01
C GLY A 272 -3.57 -10.14 -5.41
N THR A 273 -4.70 -10.50 -6.01
CA THR A 273 -5.52 -11.66 -5.64
C THR A 273 -6.21 -12.23 -6.87
N ASP A 274 -6.45 -13.53 -6.90
CA ASP A 274 -7.20 -14.15 -7.99
C ASP A 274 -8.72 -13.90 -7.86
N ASN A 275 -9.20 -13.48 -6.68
CA ASN A 275 -10.63 -13.22 -6.47
C ASN A 275 -10.89 -12.22 -5.33
N VAL A 276 -11.23 -10.99 -5.68
CA VAL A 276 -11.51 -9.91 -4.72
C VAL A 276 -12.75 -10.19 -3.85
N TYR A 277 -13.74 -10.96 -4.36
CA TYR A 277 -14.97 -11.29 -3.61
C TYR A 277 -14.66 -12.27 -2.48
N LYS A 278 -13.94 -13.36 -2.79
CA LYS A 278 -13.44 -14.32 -1.78
C LYS A 278 -12.54 -13.65 -0.77
N THR A 279 -11.66 -12.76 -1.22
CA THR A 279 -10.77 -11.98 -0.35
C THR A 279 -11.56 -11.15 0.66
N ALA A 280 -12.59 -10.42 0.22
CA ALA A 280 -13.43 -9.62 1.11
C ALA A 280 -14.12 -10.49 2.18
N GLU A 281 -14.59 -11.68 1.80
CA GLU A 281 -15.19 -12.63 2.75
C GLU A 281 -14.18 -13.13 3.78
N VAL A 282 -12.99 -13.55 3.34
CA VAL A 282 -11.92 -14.00 4.26
C VAL A 282 -11.54 -12.90 5.25
N VAL A 283 -11.44 -11.65 4.78
CA VAL A 283 -11.14 -10.50 5.66
C VAL A 283 -12.21 -10.31 6.72
N LYS A 284 -13.49 -10.36 6.35
CA LYS A 284 -14.62 -10.29 7.30
C LYS A 284 -14.57 -11.42 8.33
N LEU A 285 -14.31 -12.65 7.89
CA LEU A 285 -14.18 -13.83 8.77
C LEU A 285 -12.97 -13.75 9.72
N SER A 286 -11.93 -12.99 9.36
CA SER A 286 -10.70 -12.76 10.15
C SER A 286 -10.80 -11.58 11.11
N GLY A 287 -11.93 -10.86 11.15
CA GLY A 287 -12.14 -9.70 12.00
C GLY A 287 -11.64 -8.37 11.44
N GLY A 288 -11.30 -8.31 10.15
CA GLY A 288 -11.02 -7.07 9.43
C GLY A 288 -12.31 -6.40 8.94
N GLN A 289 -12.18 -5.15 8.53
CA GLN A 289 -13.29 -4.35 8.02
C GLN A 289 -13.15 -4.15 6.51
N VAL A 290 -14.19 -4.49 5.75
CA VAL A 290 -14.30 -4.11 4.33
C VAL A 290 -14.86 -2.68 4.27
N VAL A 291 -14.05 -1.75 3.72
CA VAL A 291 -14.43 -0.33 3.57
C VAL A 291 -14.83 0.04 2.15
N ARG A 292 -14.50 -0.83 1.19
CA ARG A 292 -15.06 -0.83 -0.16
C ARG A 292 -15.41 -2.27 -0.53
N GLU A 293 -16.68 -2.51 -0.76
CA GLU A 293 -17.14 -3.83 -1.25
C GLU A 293 -16.47 -4.18 -2.59
N PRO A 294 -16.22 -5.47 -2.84
CA PRO A 294 -15.55 -5.91 -4.05
C PRO A 294 -16.34 -5.60 -5.31
N GLY A 295 -15.64 -5.14 -6.32
CA GLY A 295 -16.24 -4.82 -7.62
C GLY A 295 -15.33 -3.95 -8.49
N PRO A 296 -15.75 -3.69 -9.74
CA PRO A 296 -14.97 -2.91 -10.68
C PRO A 296 -14.85 -1.45 -10.25
N LEU A 297 -13.69 -0.85 -10.52
CA LEU A 297 -13.52 0.60 -10.43
C LEU A 297 -14.24 1.30 -11.59
N PRO A 298 -14.97 2.38 -11.32
CA PRO A 298 -15.55 3.20 -12.37
C PRO A 298 -14.46 3.67 -13.35
N GLY A 299 -14.73 3.57 -14.65
CA GLY A 299 -13.83 4.05 -15.71
C GLY A 299 -12.67 3.10 -16.10
N ILE A 300 -12.19 2.23 -15.21
CA ILE A 300 -11.08 1.30 -15.51
C ILE A 300 -11.56 -0.14 -15.67
N GLY A 301 -12.60 -0.52 -14.92
CA GLY A 301 -13.12 -1.88 -14.93
C GLY A 301 -12.32 -2.88 -14.07
N THR A 302 -11.14 -2.53 -13.58
CA THR A 302 -10.32 -3.35 -12.67
C THR A 302 -11.08 -3.60 -11.37
N LYS A 303 -11.30 -4.87 -11.04
CA LYS A 303 -11.96 -5.26 -9.80
C LYS A 303 -11.00 -5.10 -8.62
N ILE A 304 -11.52 -4.47 -7.57
CA ILE A 304 -10.80 -4.28 -6.32
C ILE A 304 -11.72 -4.48 -5.11
N THR A 305 -11.12 -4.65 -3.94
CA THR A 305 -11.76 -4.44 -2.63
C THR A 305 -10.80 -3.70 -1.71
N SER A 306 -11.31 -2.87 -0.79
CA SER A 306 -10.48 -2.19 0.18
C SER A 306 -10.87 -2.59 1.58
N VAL A 307 -9.87 -2.82 2.40
CA VAL A 307 -10.05 -3.34 3.74
C VAL A 307 -9.19 -2.58 4.76
N LEU A 308 -9.62 -2.61 6.01
CA LEU A 308 -8.80 -2.19 7.15
C LEU A 308 -8.44 -3.43 7.96
N ASP A 309 -7.18 -3.52 8.37
CA ASP A 309 -6.73 -4.48 9.36
C ASP A 309 -7.21 -4.07 10.78
N PRO A 310 -7.00 -4.90 11.82
CA PRO A 310 -7.42 -4.57 13.20
C PRO A 310 -6.80 -3.31 13.80
N ASP A 311 -5.68 -2.83 13.26
CA ASP A 311 -5.03 -1.57 13.64
C ASP A 311 -5.49 -0.39 12.78
N GLY A 312 -6.35 -0.64 11.77
CA GLY A 312 -6.92 0.34 10.84
C GLY A 312 -5.97 0.73 9.71
N TRP A 313 -4.96 -0.10 9.39
CA TRP A 313 -4.17 0.07 8.18
C TRP A 313 -4.95 -0.38 6.96
N LYS A 314 -4.96 0.48 5.94
CA LYS A 314 -5.69 0.21 4.71
C LYS A 314 -4.87 -0.65 3.76
N THR A 315 -5.52 -1.68 3.24
CA THR A 315 -5.01 -2.53 2.15
C THR A 315 -6.05 -2.59 1.03
N VAL A 316 -5.59 -2.58 -0.20
CA VAL A 316 -6.42 -2.77 -1.39
C VAL A 316 -6.02 -4.07 -2.04
N PHE A 317 -6.99 -4.94 -2.26
CA PHE A 317 -6.79 -6.13 -3.07
C PHE A 317 -7.25 -5.87 -4.49
N VAL A 318 -6.41 -6.25 -5.45
CA VAL A 318 -6.59 -6.01 -6.89
C VAL A 318 -6.65 -7.34 -7.60
N ASP A 319 -7.64 -7.51 -8.48
CA ASP A 319 -7.77 -8.71 -9.32
C ASP A 319 -6.55 -8.86 -10.23
N ASN A 320 -5.85 -9.99 -10.15
CA ASN A 320 -4.60 -10.25 -10.86
C ASN A 320 -4.75 -10.16 -12.39
N ILE A 321 -5.88 -10.67 -12.92
CA ILE A 321 -6.15 -10.67 -14.37
C ILE A 321 -6.41 -9.25 -14.86
N ASP A 322 -7.23 -8.49 -14.13
CA ASP A 322 -7.55 -7.13 -14.52
C ASP A 322 -6.35 -6.20 -14.39
N PHE A 323 -5.52 -6.39 -13.36
CA PHE A 323 -4.26 -5.65 -13.19
C PHE A 323 -3.29 -5.90 -14.36
N ALA A 324 -3.13 -7.16 -14.78
CA ALA A 324 -2.30 -7.50 -15.93
C ALA A 324 -2.81 -6.85 -17.23
N LYS A 325 -4.12 -6.78 -17.43
CA LYS A 325 -4.73 -6.08 -18.59
C LYS A 325 -4.48 -4.58 -18.52
N GLU A 326 -4.61 -3.98 -17.34
CA GLU A 326 -4.33 -2.55 -17.13
C GLU A 326 -2.89 -2.22 -17.53
N LEU A 327 -1.91 -3.01 -17.08
CA LEU A 327 -0.50 -2.81 -17.45
C LEU A 327 -0.24 -3.02 -18.96
N GLY A 328 -0.89 -4.00 -19.57
CA GLY A 328 -0.76 -4.27 -21.02
C GLY A 328 -1.32 -3.14 -21.89
N SER A 329 -2.39 -2.46 -21.45
CA SER A 329 -2.98 -1.33 -22.17
C SER A 329 -2.09 -0.07 -22.20
N HIS A 330 -1.10 0.02 -21.31
CA HIS A 330 -0.15 1.14 -21.21
C HIS A 330 1.21 0.89 -21.87
N ALA A 331 1.48 -0.35 -22.33
CA ALA A 331 2.73 -0.68 -23.01
C ALA A 331 2.81 -0.13 -24.45
N HIS A 332 1.76 0.51 -24.95
CA HIS A 332 1.63 1.00 -26.33
C HIS A 332 1.50 2.53 -26.45
N HIS A 333 1.92 3.28 -25.42
CA HIS A 333 1.94 4.75 -25.48
C HIS A 333 3.30 5.33 -25.15
#